data_1643ed14736df61bb0439508272839be
#
_entry.id   1643ed14736df61bb0439508272839be
#
_cell.length_a   1.000
_cell.length_b   1.000
_cell.length_c   1.000
_cell.angle_alpha   90.00
_cell.angle_beta   90.00
_cell.angle_gamma   90.00
#
_symmetry.space_group_name_H-M   'P 1'
#
loop_
_entity.id
_entity.type
_entity.pdbx_description
1 polymer ?
#
loop_
_entity_poly.entity_id
_entity_poly.type
_entity_poly.pdbx_seq_one_letter_code
_entity_poly.pdbx_strand_id
1 'polypeptide(L)'
;MALIQRGARLRRSPFFDKTLEAGCRAYTVYNHTFLPSYYDDPVNEYWHLLKHVALWDVAVERNVEISGPDGFAFMQLLTPRDMSKCRVGQGKYVLITDEDGGILNDPVLLRLEENRFWIALADSDILLWAKGVAQHAGMKVTIREPDASPLQVQGPKSKELMADLFGEKVTTLPYYFFTRTDLDGIPLLVTRTGWTGEVGYELYLLDASRGGQLWDAVVKAGKKYNLRPTGPSDIRRIEAGILNYGADMMIENNPYEVGLGWTVDLDKPGDFVGKAALQRIKDEGPKWKLVGVEIDGKPIGFNMTKWTVSAGGRPVGRVTSAIHSPRLRANIGYAMLPIVHADMGTELTVEHPDGRRHATVVKKPFLDPGKEIPKA
;
A
#
# COMPACT_ATOMS: atom_id res chain seq x y z
N MET A 1 -0.34 -26.39 12.82
CA MET A 1 -0.59 -25.08 12.16
C MET A 1 -1.74 -25.27 11.17
N ALA A 2 -2.79 -24.47 11.21
CA ALA A 2 -3.85 -24.52 10.22
C ALA A 2 -3.31 -24.01 8.87
N LEU A 3 -3.58 -24.75 7.79
CA LEU A 3 -3.16 -24.38 6.44
C LEU A 3 -4.35 -23.74 5.70
N ILE A 4 -4.08 -22.74 4.88
CA ILE A 4 -5.09 -22.22 3.94
C ILE A 4 -5.25 -23.23 2.83
N GLN A 5 -6.44 -23.81 2.72
CA GLN A 5 -6.74 -24.78 1.67
C GLN A 5 -6.88 -24.06 0.32
N ARG A 6 -6.18 -24.58 -0.70
CA ARG A 6 -6.30 -24.08 -2.07
C ARG A 6 -7.66 -24.47 -2.64
N GLY A 7 -8.53 -23.51 -2.85
CA GLY A 7 -9.89 -23.73 -3.36
C GLY A 7 -10.23 -22.75 -4.48
N ALA A 8 -11.32 -23.01 -5.20
CA ALA A 8 -11.76 -22.19 -6.34
C ALA A 8 -12.16 -20.76 -5.98
N ARG A 9 -12.37 -20.48 -4.68
CA ARG A 9 -12.71 -19.12 -4.20
C ARG A 9 -11.50 -18.19 -4.10
N LEU A 10 -10.28 -18.76 -4.08
CA LEU A 10 -9.05 -17.99 -3.99
C LEU A 10 -8.38 -17.97 -5.36
N ARG A 11 -8.05 -16.79 -5.81
CA ARG A 11 -7.35 -16.55 -7.06
C ARG A 11 -5.87 -16.87 -6.91
N ARG A 12 -5.25 -17.21 -8.03
CA ARG A 12 -3.80 -17.29 -8.18
C ARG A 12 -3.34 -16.15 -9.06
N SER A 13 -2.24 -15.53 -8.68
CA SER A 13 -1.57 -14.58 -9.54
C SER A 13 -0.95 -15.26 -10.76
N PRO A 14 -0.60 -14.54 -11.83
CA PRO A 14 0.19 -15.07 -12.94
C PRO A 14 1.57 -15.59 -12.53
N PHE A 15 2.04 -15.20 -11.33
CA PHE A 15 3.34 -15.57 -10.78
C PHE A 15 3.26 -16.68 -9.73
N PHE A 16 2.06 -17.13 -9.35
CA PHE A 16 1.84 -18.03 -8.21
C PHE A 16 2.69 -19.31 -8.27
N ASP A 17 2.75 -19.99 -9.42
CA ASP A 17 3.53 -21.23 -9.54
C ASP A 17 5.04 -20.95 -9.38
N LYS A 18 5.51 -19.79 -9.87
CA LYS A 18 6.90 -19.35 -9.69
C LYS A 18 7.23 -19.02 -8.23
N THR A 19 6.28 -18.49 -7.47
CA THR A 19 6.47 -18.26 -6.03
C THR A 19 6.61 -19.58 -5.27
N LEU A 20 5.87 -20.63 -5.67
CA LEU A 20 6.02 -21.98 -5.12
C LEU A 20 7.39 -22.58 -5.47
N GLU A 21 7.80 -22.52 -6.75
CA GLU A 21 9.11 -22.98 -7.21
C GLU A 21 10.26 -22.28 -6.48
N ALA A 22 10.10 -20.99 -6.18
CA ALA A 22 11.06 -20.19 -5.41
C ALA A 22 11.09 -20.52 -3.90
N GLY A 23 10.19 -21.39 -3.43
CA GLY A 23 10.18 -21.86 -2.04
C GLY A 23 9.41 -20.97 -1.06
N CYS A 24 8.35 -20.29 -1.52
CA CYS A 24 7.45 -19.54 -0.64
C CYS A 24 6.93 -20.43 0.49
N ARG A 25 7.16 -20.03 1.75
CA ARG A 25 6.83 -20.82 2.95
C ARG A 25 5.44 -20.58 3.50
N ALA A 26 4.88 -19.38 3.24
CA ALA A 26 3.55 -19.05 3.71
C ALA A 26 2.86 -18.08 2.75
N TYR A 27 1.54 -18.18 2.72
CA TYR A 27 0.66 -17.26 2.01
C TYR A 27 -0.37 -16.69 2.97
N THR A 28 -0.74 -15.45 2.74
CA THR A 28 -1.98 -14.86 3.26
C THR A 28 -2.95 -14.62 2.11
N VAL A 29 -4.11 -14.05 2.40
CA VAL A 29 -5.13 -13.70 1.41
C VAL A 29 -5.29 -12.19 1.40
N TYR A 30 -5.29 -11.62 0.21
CA TYR A 30 -5.49 -10.20 -0.03
C TYR A 30 -6.29 -10.04 -1.34
N ASN A 31 -7.35 -9.29 -1.35
CA ASN A 31 -8.27 -9.17 -2.50
C ASN A 31 -8.66 -10.53 -3.11
N HIS A 32 -8.98 -11.52 -2.27
CA HIS A 32 -9.36 -12.90 -2.66
C HIS A 32 -8.25 -13.65 -3.42
N THR A 33 -7.00 -13.20 -3.33
CA THR A 33 -5.85 -13.77 -4.03
C THR A 33 -4.78 -14.21 -3.04
N PHE A 34 -4.05 -15.28 -3.35
CA PHE A 34 -2.90 -15.71 -2.55
C PHE A 34 -1.78 -14.67 -2.63
N LEU A 35 -1.37 -14.14 -1.49
CA LEU A 35 -0.22 -13.23 -1.34
C LEU A 35 0.93 -13.98 -0.67
N PRO A 36 2.11 -14.12 -1.30
CA PRO A 36 3.29 -14.64 -0.62
C PRO A 36 3.65 -13.80 0.61
N SER A 37 3.80 -14.45 1.77
CA SER A 37 4.10 -13.76 3.02
C SER A 37 5.59 -13.74 3.35
N TYR A 38 6.30 -14.84 3.12
CA TYR A 38 7.76 -14.92 3.28
C TYR A 38 8.32 -16.20 2.64
N TYR A 39 9.60 -16.17 2.29
CA TYR A 39 10.39 -17.28 1.74
C TYR A 39 11.47 -17.75 2.71
N ASP A 40 11.98 -16.84 3.52
CA ASP A 40 12.95 -17.08 4.57
C ASP A 40 12.43 -16.52 5.91
N ASP A 41 13.31 -16.07 6.79
CA ASP A 41 12.96 -15.30 7.97
C ASP A 41 12.64 -13.84 7.59
N PRO A 42 11.53 -13.25 8.07
CA PRO A 42 11.14 -11.88 7.72
C PRO A 42 12.21 -10.81 8.06
N VAL A 43 13.06 -11.03 9.09
CA VAL A 43 14.14 -10.11 9.42
C VAL A 43 15.28 -10.24 8.41
N ASN A 44 15.59 -11.47 7.94
CA ASN A 44 16.56 -11.69 6.87
C ASN A 44 16.10 -11.05 5.56
N GLU A 45 14.83 -11.20 5.19
CA GLU A 45 14.23 -10.57 4.01
C GLU A 45 14.25 -9.06 4.12
N TYR A 46 13.97 -8.50 5.29
CA TYR A 46 14.08 -7.07 5.56
C TYR A 46 15.52 -6.55 5.31
N TRP A 47 16.55 -7.22 5.86
CA TRP A 47 17.94 -6.82 5.61
C TRP A 47 18.35 -7.01 4.16
N HIS A 48 17.78 -8.01 3.48
CA HIS A 48 18.01 -8.24 2.07
C HIS A 48 17.45 -7.07 1.22
N LEU A 49 16.20 -6.67 1.48
CA LEU A 49 15.56 -5.51 0.84
C LEU A 49 16.40 -4.24 0.98
N LEU A 50 16.99 -3.99 2.14
CA LEU A 50 17.80 -2.79 2.39
C LEU A 50 19.15 -2.77 1.68
N LYS A 51 19.64 -3.92 1.19
CA LYS A 51 21.00 -4.06 0.63
C LYS A 51 21.06 -4.46 -0.84
N HIS A 52 20.00 -5.09 -1.34
CA HIS A 52 20.00 -5.75 -2.65
C HIS A 52 18.71 -5.43 -3.43
N VAL A 53 18.18 -6.43 -4.13
CA VAL A 53 16.90 -6.37 -4.84
C VAL A 53 15.95 -7.43 -4.30
N ALA A 54 14.79 -7.01 -3.87
CA ALA A 54 13.66 -7.86 -3.51
C ALA A 54 12.65 -7.91 -4.67
N LEU A 55 12.13 -9.10 -4.96
CA LEU A 55 11.09 -9.35 -5.94
C LEU A 55 9.81 -9.76 -5.22
N TRP A 56 8.71 -9.03 -5.41
CA TRP A 56 7.43 -9.27 -4.74
C TRP A 56 6.33 -9.54 -5.75
N ASP A 57 5.65 -10.68 -5.62
CA ASP A 57 4.38 -10.90 -6.27
C ASP A 57 3.28 -10.14 -5.52
N VAL A 58 2.90 -9.00 -6.07
CA VAL A 58 1.83 -8.13 -5.56
C VAL A 58 0.64 -8.04 -6.51
N ALA A 59 0.46 -9.03 -7.38
CA ALA A 59 -0.70 -9.09 -8.27
C ALA A 59 -2.05 -9.21 -7.53
N VAL A 60 -2.00 -9.32 -6.22
CA VAL A 60 -3.14 -9.16 -5.31
C VAL A 60 -3.72 -7.74 -5.30
N GLU A 61 -2.94 -6.74 -5.70
CA GLU A 61 -3.39 -5.36 -5.92
C GLU A 61 -4.20 -5.30 -7.23
N ARG A 62 -5.38 -5.91 -7.20
CA ARG A 62 -6.27 -5.95 -8.35
C ARG A 62 -6.54 -4.55 -8.85
N ASN A 63 -6.38 -4.34 -10.15
CA ASN A 63 -6.65 -3.04 -10.74
C ASN A 63 -8.13 -2.91 -11.10
N VAL A 64 -8.68 -1.71 -10.90
CA VAL A 64 -9.96 -1.31 -11.50
C VAL A 64 -9.68 -0.28 -12.57
N GLU A 65 -10.06 -0.58 -13.82
CA GLU A 65 -10.03 0.36 -14.93
C GLU A 65 -11.34 1.15 -14.98
N ILE A 66 -11.21 2.46 -15.06
CA ILE A 66 -12.30 3.42 -15.27
C ILE A 66 -11.98 4.17 -16.55
N SER A 67 -12.89 4.08 -17.55
CA SER A 67 -12.72 4.70 -18.86
C SER A 67 -14.05 5.15 -19.45
N GLY A 68 -14.03 6.04 -20.43
CA GLY A 68 -15.23 6.53 -21.12
C GLY A 68 -15.31 8.05 -21.14
N PRO A 69 -16.33 8.62 -21.80
CA PRO A 69 -16.47 10.08 -21.94
C PRO A 69 -16.41 10.84 -20.61
N ASP A 70 -17.01 10.26 -19.54
CA ASP A 70 -17.07 10.89 -18.22
C ASP A 70 -15.97 10.36 -17.27
N GLY A 71 -14.94 9.65 -17.76
CA GLY A 71 -13.93 9.00 -16.94
C GLY A 71 -13.21 9.95 -15.97
N PHE A 72 -12.80 11.13 -16.42
CA PHE A 72 -12.18 12.13 -15.56
C PHE A 72 -13.15 12.69 -14.52
N ALA A 73 -14.36 13.06 -14.95
CA ALA A 73 -15.38 13.58 -14.05
C ALA A 73 -15.77 12.54 -12.98
N PHE A 74 -15.85 11.28 -13.37
CA PHE A 74 -16.11 10.19 -12.44
C PHE A 74 -14.98 9.98 -11.43
N MET A 75 -13.73 10.09 -11.86
CA MET A 75 -12.59 10.04 -10.92
C MET A 75 -12.59 11.23 -9.96
N GLN A 76 -13.01 12.43 -10.42
CA GLN A 76 -13.20 13.57 -9.52
C GLN A 76 -14.34 13.34 -8.51
N LEU A 77 -15.39 12.62 -8.89
CA LEU A 77 -16.49 12.26 -7.99
C LEU A 77 -16.06 11.18 -6.96
N LEU A 78 -15.27 10.20 -7.40
CA LEU A 78 -14.96 9.01 -6.61
C LEU A 78 -13.91 9.24 -5.52
N THR A 79 -12.99 10.21 -5.69
CA THR A 79 -11.90 10.49 -4.75
C THR A 79 -11.97 11.92 -4.20
N PRO A 80 -11.68 12.17 -2.92
CA PRO A 80 -11.57 13.51 -2.37
C PRO A 80 -10.38 14.32 -2.92
N ARG A 81 -9.40 13.65 -3.59
CA ARG A 81 -8.23 14.32 -4.13
C ARG A 81 -8.51 14.99 -5.47
N ASP A 82 -7.96 16.19 -5.69
CA ASP A 82 -8.07 16.88 -6.98
C ASP A 82 -7.23 16.19 -8.06
N MET A 83 -7.89 15.59 -9.05
CA MET A 83 -7.27 14.89 -10.17
C MET A 83 -6.88 15.81 -11.32
N SER A 84 -7.26 17.09 -11.31
CA SER A 84 -6.82 18.08 -12.32
C SER A 84 -5.30 18.27 -12.29
N LYS A 85 -4.68 18.06 -11.12
CA LYS A 85 -3.23 18.12 -10.89
C LYS A 85 -2.49 16.81 -11.20
N CYS A 86 -3.17 15.80 -11.75
CA CYS A 86 -2.58 14.53 -12.18
C CYS A 86 -2.41 14.54 -13.70
N ARG A 87 -1.19 14.39 -14.19
CA ARG A 87 -0.90 14.36 -15.64
C ARG A 87 -1.16 12.96 -16.20
N VAL A 88 -1.42 12.86 -17.51
CA VAL A 88 -1.33 11.57 -18.21
C VAL A 88 0.11 11.05 -18.08
N GLY A 89 0.28 9.74 -17.78
CA GLY A 89 1.59 9.15 -17.49
C GLY A 89 2.03 9.30 -16.02
N GLN A 90 1.18 9.88 -15.16
CA GLN A 90 1.45 10.07 -13.75
C GLN A 90 0.51 9.24 -12.88
N GLY A 91 1.04 8.74 -11.76
CA GLY A 91 0.28 8.15 -10.68
C GLY A 91 0.07 9.11 -9.51
N LYS A 92 -0.92 8.83 -8.67
CA LYS A 92 -1.15 9.49 -7.38
C LYS A 92 -1.68 8.50 -6.36
N TYR A 93 -1.22 8.62 -5.13
CA TYR A 93 -1.88 8.00 -4.00
C TYR A 93 -3.17 8.75 -3.70
N VAL A 94 -4.29 8.08 -3.68
CA VAL A 94 -5.62 8.66 -3.44
C VAL A 94 -6.37 7.87 -2.38
N LEU A 95 -7.44 8.44 -1.87
CA LEU A 95 -8.42 7.73 -1.06
C LEU A 95 -9.71 7.58 -1.83
N ILE A 96 -10.44 6.52 -1.56
CA ILE A 96 -11.83 6.34 -1.92
C ILE A 96 -12.62 6.38 -0.61
N THR A 97 -13.64 7.24 -0.55
CA THR A 97 -14.43 7.43 0.66
C THR A 97 -15.91 7.12 0.42
N ASP A 98 -16.61 6.77 1.49
CA ASP A 98 -18.06 6.69 1.50
C ASP A 98 -18.71 8.06 1.78
N GLU A 99 -20.04 8.11 1.87
CA GLU A 99 -20.83 9.30 2.13
C GLU A 99 -20.59 9.91 3.51
N ASP A 100 -20.16 9.13 4.49
CA ASP A 100 -19.84 9.57 5.85
C ASP A 100 -18.37 10.01 5.99
N GLY A 101 -17.57 9.91 4.91
CA GLY A 101 -16.16 10.24 4.87
C GLY A 101 -15.25 9.12 5.38
N GLY A 102 -15.80 7.91 5.56
CA GLY A 102 -15.05 6.70 5.89
C GLY A 102 -14.16 6.22 4.74
N ILE A 103 -12.98 5.70 5.05
CA ILE A 103 -12.03 5.24 4.05
C ILE A 103 -12.41 3.84 3.56
N LEU A 104 -12.78 3.71 2.29
CA LEU A 104 -13.07 2.43 1.65
C LEU A 104 -11.84 1.76 1.07
N ASN A 105 -10.86 2.55 0.62
CA ASN A 105 -9.60 2.07 0.04
C ASN A 105 -8.59 3.22 -0.09
N ASP A 106 -7.31 2.90 -0.19
CA ASP A 106 -6.19 3.84 -0.34
C ASP A 106 -5.30 3.52 -1.55
N PRO A 107 -5.86 3.46 -2.77
CA PRO A 107 -5.16 2.94 -3.93
C PRO A 107 -4.11 3.90 -4.47
N VAL A 108 -3.17 3.34 -5.26
CA VAL A 108 -2.40 4.10 -6.22
C VAL A 108 -3.22 4.22 -7.51
N LEU A 109 -3.55 5.45 -7.89
CA LEU A 109 -4.19 5.76 -9.15
C LEU A 109 -3.14 6.02 -10.22
N LEU A 110 -3.34 5.49 -11.44
CA LEU A 110 -2.55 5.75 -12.63
C LEU A 110 -3.43 6.42 -13.70
N ARG A 111 -3.09 7.61 -14.15
CA ARG A 111 -3.79 8.27 -15.26
C ARG A 111 -3.19 7.86 -16.59
N LEU A 112 -3.83 6.89 -17.26
CA LEU A 112 -3.34 6.30 -18.52
C LEU A 112 -3.57 7.21 -19.74
N GLU A 113 -4.73 7.86 -19.76
CA GLU A 113 -5.19 8.77 -20.80
C GLU A 113 -6.05 9.87 -20.16
N GLU A 114 -6.52 10.83 -20.91
CA GLU A 114 -7.34 11.91 -20.35
C GLU A 114 -8.53 11.41 -19.54
N ASN A 115 -9.24 10.39 -20.06
CA ASN A 115 -10.45 9.81 -19.48
C ASN A 115 -10.29 8.31 -19.17
N ARG A 116 -9.05 7.83 -18.95
CA ARG A 116 -8.78 6.44 -18.62
C ARG A 116 -7.81 6.33 -17.47
N PHE A 117 -8.23 5.61 -16.44
CA PHE A 117 -7.52 5.46 -15.18
C PHE A 117 -7.46 4.00 -14.75
N TRP A 118 -6.38 3.63 -14.08
CA TRP A 118 -6.32 2.45 -13.25
C TRP A 118 -6.22 2.87 -11.79
N ILE A 119 -6.84 2.09 -10.91
CA ILE A 119 -6.66 2.17 -9.46
C ILE A 119 -6.21 0.80 -8.97
N ALA A 120 -4.98 0.73 -8.44
CA ALA A 120 -4.39 -0.47 -7.84
C ALA A 120 -4.85 -0.55 -6.38
N LEU A 121 -5.63 -1.58 -6.05
CA LEU A 121 -6.43 -1.62 -4.83
C LEU A 121 -5.65 -2.12 -3.61
N ALA A 122 -5.92 -1.50 -2.46
CA ALA A 122 -5.82 -2.17 -1.18
C ALA A 122 -6.96 -3.22 -1.00
N ASP A 123 -7.00 -3.91 0.14
CA ASP A 123 -7.88 -5.07 0.36
C ASP A 123 -9.36 -4.68 0.56
N SER A 124 -10.03 -4.26 -0.52
CA SER A 124 -11.49 -4.05 -0.53
C SER A 124 -12.11 -4.02 -1.94
N ASP A 125 -13.41 -4.29 -2.05
CA ASP A 125 -14.16 -4.45 -3.31
C ASP A 125 -14.57 -3.13 -3.99
N ILE A 126 -13.63 -2.29 -4.36
CA ILE A 126 -13.89 -1.01 -5.02
C ILE A 126 -14.51 -1.16 -6.42
N LEU A 127 -14.33 -2.26 -7.10
CA LEU A 127 -14.99 -2.51 -8.40
C LEU A 127 -16.52 -2.39 -8.29
N LEU A 128 -17.11 -2.99 -7.27
CA LEU A 128 -18.57 -2.96 -7.06
C LEU A 128 -19.02 -1.59 -6.59
N TRP A 129 -18.27 -0.96 -5.68
CA TRP A 129 -18.54 0.40 -5.23
C TRP A 129 -18.55 1.40 -6.41
N ALA A 130 -17.50 1.39 -7.22
CA ALA A 130 -17.38 2.28 -8.38
C ALA A 130 -18.54 2.09 -9.37
N LYS A 131 -18.95 0.83 -9.64
CA LYS A 131 -20.12 0.54 -10.50
C LYS A 131 -21.41 1.09 -9.91
N GLY A 132 -21.64 0.94 -8.61
CA GLY A 132 -22.82 1.47 -7.93
C GLY A 132 -22.90 2.99 -8.00
N VAL A 133 -21.78 3.67 -7.68
CA VAL A 133 -21.67 5.13 -7.74
C VAL A 133 -21.89 5.64 -9.17
N ALA A 134 -21.28 5.01 -10.18
CA ALA A 134 -21.41 5.42 -11.58
C ALA A 134 -22.86 5.29 -12.09
N GLN A 135 -23.55 4.21 -11.73
CA GLN A 135 -24.93 3.99 -12.10
C GLN A 135 -25.85 5.01 -11.44
N HIS A 136 -25.63 5.31 -10.17
CA HIS A 136 -26.43 6.31 -9.44
C HIS A 136 -26.21 7.72 -9.99
N ALA A 137 -24.97 8.07 -10.32
CA ALA A 137 -24.60 9.35 -10.90
C ALA A 137 -24.99 9.50 -12.39
N GLY A 138 -25.42 8.43 -13.06
CA GLY A 138 -25.80 8.44 -14.48
C GLY A 138 -24.62 8.74 -15.43
N MET A 139 -23.38 8.49 -15.01
CA MET A 139 -22.17 8.80 -15.77
C MET A 139 -21.85 7.73 -16.82
N LYS A 140 -21.39 8.16 -18.00
CA LYS A 140 -21.00 7.30 -19.13
C LYS A 140 -19.57 6.81 -18.97
N VAL A 141 -19.39 5.80 -18.11
CA VAL A 141 -18.10 5.15 -17.83
C VAL A 141 -18.20 3.64 -18.00
N THR A 142 -17.08 3.04 -18.43
CA THR A 142 -16.86 1.59 -18.39
C THR A 142 -15.94 1.28 -17.21
N ILE A 143 -16.39 0.40 -16.33
CA ILE A 143 -15.66 0.00 -15.13
C ILE A 143 -15.46 -1.51 -15.16
N ARG A 144 -14.20 -1.94 -15.15
CA ARG A 144 -13.82 -3.35 -15.25
C ARG A 144 -12.48 -3.65 -14.56
N GLU A 145 -12.21 -4.91 -14.33
CA GLU A 145 -10.88 -5.38 -13.97
C GLU A 145 -10.07 -5.60 -15.27
N PRO A 146 -8.96 -4.89 -15.50
CA PRO A 146 -8.10 -5.13 -16.67
C PRO A 146 -7.19 -6.33 -16.44
N ASP A 147 -6.64 -6.90 -17.50
CA ASP A 147 -5.51 -7.82 -17.40
C ASP A 147 -4.23 -7.02 -17.10
N ALA A 148 -3.96 -6.80 -15.82
CA ALA A 148 -2.84 -6.01 -15.33
C ALA A 148 -2.41 -6.53 -13.95
N SER A 149 -1.27 -7.20 -13.91
CA SER A 149 -0.78 -7.89 -12.72
C SER A 149 0.59 -7.34 -12.30
N PRO A 150 0.68 -6.59 -11.19
CA PRO A 150 1.93 -5.98 -10.75
C PRO A 150 2.89 -6.99 -10.11
N LEU A 151 4.17 -6.83 -10.45
CA LEU A 151 5.33 -7.51 -9.87
C LEU A 151 6.30 -6.42 -9.41
N GLN A 152 6.61 -6.33 -8.11
CA GLN A 152 7.48 -5.29 -7.55
C GLN A 152 8.95 -5.69 -7.58
N VAL A 153 9.80 -4.76 -8.00
CA VAL A 153 11.27 -4.84 -7.97
C VAL A 153 11.76 -3.71 -7.06
N GLN A 154 12.16 -4.03 -5.85
CA GLN A 154 12.40 -3.05 -4.79
C GLN A 154 13.79 -3.20 -4.18
N GLY A 155 14.35 -2.09 -3.68
CA GLY A 155 15.65 -2.05 -3.00
C GLY A 155 16.70 -1.22 -3.73
N PRO A 156 17.86 -0.92 -3.09
CA PRO A 156 18.82 0.08 -3.58
C PRO A 156 19.45 -0.26 -4.94
N LYS A 157 19.49 -1.55 -5.32
CA LYS A 157 20.03 -1.99 -6.63
C LYS A 157 18.93 -2.22 -7.68
N SER A 158 17.69 -1.83 -7.40
CA SER A 158 16.59 -2.00 -8.34
C SER A 158 16.78 -1.14 -9.60
N LYS A 159 17.36 0.07 -9.47
CA LYS A 159 17.59 0.98 -10.58
C LYS A 159 18.55 0.40 -11.61
N GLU A 160 19.64 -0.23 -11.15
CA GLU A 160 20.61 -0.90 -12.01
C GLU A 160 20.00 -2.12 -12.72
N LEU A 161 19.21 -2.90 -12.02
CA LEU A 161 18.47 -4.02 -12.64
C LEU A 161 17.50 -3.52 -13.70
N MET A 162 16.77 -2.44 -13.42
CA MET A 162 15.83 -1.87 -14.38
C MET A 162 16.53 -1.25 -15.58
N ALA A 163 17.75 -0.69 -15.39
CA ALA A 163 18.59 -0.23 -16.49
C ALA A 163 18.98 -1.37 -17.44
N ASP A 164 19.36 -2.52 -16.89
CA ASP A 164 19.69 -3.70 -17.70
C ASP A 164 18.49 -4.25 -18.49
N LEU A 165 17.29 -4.24 -17.88
CA LEU A 165 16.09 -4.79 -18.51
C LEU A 165 15.46 -3.84 -19.53
N PHE A 166 15.46 -2.53 -19.27
CA PHE A 166 14.67 -1.55 -20.01
C PHE A 166 15.43 -0.28 -20.47
N GLY A 167 16.69 -0.14 -20.05
CA GLY A 167 17.50 1.06 -20.37
C GLY A 167 17.04 2.31 -19.60
N GLU A 168 17.54 3.46 -20.07
CA GLU A 168 17.31 4.76 -19.42
C GLU A 168 15.85 5.22 -19.42
N LYS A 169 15.06 4.78 -20.38
CA LYS A 169 13.63 5.13 -20.48
C LYS A 169 12.86 4.87 -19.18
N VAL A 170 13.24 3.82 -18.46
CA VAL A 170 12.58 3.44 -17.19
C VAL A 170 13.28 4.07 -15.99
N THR A 171 14.61 4.10 -15.98
CA THR A 171 15.38 4.57 -14.83
C THR A 171 15.34 6.09 -14.63
N THR A 172 14.96 6.85 -15.67
CA THR A 172 14.76 8.31 -15.59
C THR A 172 13.33 8.72 -15.24
N LEU A 173 12.42 7.77 -15.05
CA LEU A 173 11.06 8.07 -14.62
C LEU A 173 11.05 8.79 -13.26
N PRO A 174 10.38 9.94 -13.15
CA PRO A 174 10.16 10.59 -11.86
C PRO A 174 9.32 9.69 -10.94
N TYR A 175 9.48 9.87 -9.64
CA TYR A 175 8.67 9.16 -8.64
C TYR A 175 7.17 9.38 -8.88
N TYR A 176 6.37 8.32 -8.87
CA TYR A 176 4.96 8.26 -9.26
C TYR A 176 4.67 8.49 -10.75
N PHE A 177 5.67 8.35 -11.64
CA PHE A 177 5.41 8.30 -13.08
C PHE A 177 5.55 6.88 -13.62
N PHE A 178 5.02 6.66 -14.81
CA PHE A 178 5.05 5.36 -15.46
C PHE A 178 5.24 5.49 -16.98
N THR A 179 5.63 4.39 -17.60
CA THR A 179 5.75 4.27 -19.06
C THR A 179 5.30 2.89 -19.53
N ARG A 180 4.77 2.82 -20.74
CA ARG A 180 4.55 1.54 -21.44
C ARG A 180 5.84 1.09 -22.08
N THR A 181 6.13 -0.20 -21.98
CA THR A 181 7.30 -0.84 -22.57
C THR A 181 7.00 -2.32 -22.80
N ASP A 182 7.98 -3.07 -23.25
CA ASP A 182 7.95 -4.53 -23.30
C ASP A 182 9.31 -5.09 -22.85
N LEU A 183 9.29 -6.37 -22.46
CA LEU A 183 10.50 -7.15 -22.20
C LEU A 183 10.45 -8.40 -23.08
N ASP A 184 11.26 -8.45 -24.13
CA ASP A 184 11.26 -9.56 -25.10
C ASP A 184 9.85 -9.84 -25.66
N GLY A 185 9.11 -8.76 -25.99
CA GLY A 185 7.74 -8.84 -26.48
C GLY A 185 6.69 -9.12 -25.40
N ILE A 186 7.02 -9.18 -24.11
CA ILE A 186 6.07 -9.23 -22.99
C ILE A 186 5.56 -7.81 -22.73
N PRO A 187 4.27 -7.53 -22.94
CA PRO A 187 3.77 -6.16 -22.82
C PRO A 187 3.67 -5.75 -21.34
N LEU A 188 4.22 -4.58 -21.00
CA LEU A 188 4.32 -4.06 -19.64
C LEU A 188 3.93 -2.60 -19.54
N LEU A 189 3.43 -2.21 -18.37
CA LEU A 189 3.45 -0.84 -17.88
C LEU A 189 4.35 -0.83 -16.65
N VAL A 190 5.39 0.03 -16.66
CA VAL A 190 6.36 0.12 -15.56
C VAL A 190 6.16 1.42 -14.83
N THR A 191 5.95 1.35 -13.52
CA THR A 191 5.79 2.51 -12.63
C THR A 191 7.02 2.70 -11.77
N ARG A 192 7.28 3.96 -11.37
CA ARG A 192 8.28 4.33 -10.37
C ARG A 192 7.61 4.47 -9.01
N THR A 193 7.09 3.36 -8.49
CA THR A 193 6.32 3.24 -7.25
C THR A 193 6.73 2.00 -6.46
N GLY A 194 6.21 1.86 -5.25
CA GLY A 194 6.40 0.70 -4.38
C GLY A 194 5.91 0.95 -2.96
N TRP A 195 5.70 -0.14 -2.22
CA TRP A 195 5.16 -0.14 -0.86
C TRP A 195 6.25 -0.36 0.21
N THR A 196 7.52 -0.11 -0.11
CA THR A 196 8.66 -0.42 0.74
C THR A 196 9.30 0.80 1.40
N GLY A 197 9.10 2.01 0.86
CA GLY A 197 9.89 3.17 1.23
C GLY A 197 11.35 3.08 0.78
N GLU A 198 11.71 2.09 -0.05
CA GLU A 198 12.98 1.98 -0.76
C GLU A 198 12.83 2.43 -2.22
N VAL A 199 13.94 2.58 -2.92
CA VAL A 199 13.94 2.74 -4.39
C VAL A 199 13.28 1.51 -5.01
N GLY A 200 12.34 1.71 -5.96
CA GLY A 200 11.67 0.58 -6.55
C GLY A 200 10.80 0.91 -7.74
N TYR A 201 10.34 -0.16 -8.38
CA TYR A 201 9.51 -0.16 -9.57
C TYR A 201 8.44 -1.23 -9.46
N GLU A 202 7.34 -1.04 -10.17
CA GLU A 202 6.30 -2.04 -10.35
C GLU A 202 6.13 -2.34 -11.82
N LEU A 203 6.20 -3.62 -12.19
CA LEU A 203 6.02 -4.12 -13.55
C LEU A 203 4.60 -4.67 -13.66
N TYR A 204 3.68 -3.90 -14.22
CA TYR A 204 2.33 -4.36 -14.50
C TYR A 204 2.34 -5.20 -15.77
N LEU A 205 2.26 -6.51 -15.62
CA LEU A 205 2.11 -7.46 -16.72
C LEU A 205 0.75 -7.29 -17.39
N LEU A 206 0.71 -7.09 -18.70
CA LEU A 206 -0.51 -6.84 -19.48
C LEU A 206 -1.01 -8.07 -20.25
N ASP A 207 -0.43 -9.22 -19.98
CA ASP A 207 -0.81 -10.54 -20.50
C ASP A 207 -0.50 -11.59 -19.44
N ALA A 208 -1.50 -11.94 -18.65
CA ALA A 208 -1.37 -12.86 -17.52
C ALA A 208 -0.80 -14.26 -17.94
N SER A 209 -0.98 -14.67 -19.19
CA SER A 209 -0.44 -15.95 -19.69
C SER A 209 1.09 -16.00 -19.70
N ARG A 210 1.75 -14.85 -19.65
CA ARG A 210 3.21 -14.68 -19.72
C ARG A 210 3.86 -14.44 -18.35
N GLY A 211 3.14 -14.63 -17.23
CA GLY A 211 3.66 -14.37 -15.88
C GLY A 211 4.93 -15.15 -15.55
N GLY A 212 4.97 -16.44 -15.85
CA GLY A 212 6.18 -17.25 -15.65
C GLY A 212 7.38 -16.76 -16.46
N GLN A 213 7.17 -16.31 -17.70
CA GLN A 213 8.23 -15.79 -18.56
C GLN A 213 8.81 -14.47 -18.02
N LEU A 214 7.94 -13.55 -17.58
CA LEU A 214 8.37 -12.29 -16.95
C LEU A 214 9.18 -12.56 -15.68
N TRP A 215 8.66 -13.42 -14.81
CA TRP A 215 9.36 -13.79 -13.56
C TRP A 215 10.76 -14.33 -13.85
N ASP A 216 10.88 -15.30 -14.76
CA ASP A 216 12.16 -15.95 -15.10
C ASP A 216 13.16 -14.93 -15.70
N ALA A 217 12.69 -14.04 -16.57
CA ALA A 217 13.53 -12.98 -17.15
C ALA A 217 14.07 -12.02 -16.09
N VAL A 218 13.21 -11.55 -15.18
CA VAL A 218 13.60 -10.65 -14.09
C VAL A 218 14.56 -11.34 -13.12
N VAL A 219 14.28 -12.58 -12.71
CA VAL A 219 15.15 -13.35 -11.82
C VAL A 219 16.50 -13.62 -12.48
N LYS A 220 16.53 -13.97 -13.76
CA LYS A 220 17.79 -14.20 -14.52
C LYS A 220 18.66 -12.95 -14.53
N ALA A 221 18.10 -11.79 -14.90
CA ALA A 221 18.83 -10.53 -14.94
C ALA A 221 19.24 -10.06 -13.54
N GLY A 222 18.40 -10.32 -12.55
CA GLY A 222 18.62 -9.93 -11.16
C GLY A 222 19.71 -10.69 -10.40
N LYS A 223 20.18 -11.84 -10.93
CA LYS A 223 21.22 -12.67 -10.25
C LYS A 223 22.45 -11.87 -9.84
N LYS A 224 23.00 -11.03 -10.72
CA LYS A 224 24.18 -10.20 -10.43
C LYS A 224 23.94 -9.13 -9.38
N TYR A 225 22.69 -8.78 -9.12
CA TYR A 225 22.28 -7.84 -8.08
C TYR A 225 21.83 -8.52 -6.79
N ASN A 226 22.03 -9.85 -6.70
CA ASN A 226 21.57 -10.68 -5.59
C ASN A 226 20.04 -10.56 -5.39
N LEU A 227 19.27 -10.56 -6.48
CA LEU A 227 17.81 -10.56 -6.39
C LEU A 227 17.31 -11.81 -5.71
N ARG A 228 16.36 -11.62 -4.79
CA ARG A 228 15.61 -12.72 -4.15
C ARG A 228 14.11 -12.41 -4.12
N PRO A 229 13.26 -13.41 -4.34
CA PRO A 229 11.86 -13.31 -3.95
C PRO A 229 11.75 -13.13 -2.43
N THR A 230 10.87 -12.22 -2.02
CA THR A 230 10.56 -11.95 -0.61
C THR A 230 9.08 -11.66 -0.46
N GLY A 231 8.55 -11.71 0.76
CA GLY A 231 7.22 -11.19 1.07
C GLY A 231 7.24 -9.69 1.41
N PRO A 232 6.06 -9.05 1.53
CA PRO A 232 5.93 -7.68 2.00
C PRO A 232 6.54 -7.49 3.39
N SER A 233 7.36 -6.44 3.57
CA SER A 233 8.05 -6.18 4.83
C SER A 233 7.28 -5.25 5.75
N ASP A 234 6.59 -5.80 6.75
CA ASP A 234 5.95 -4.99 7.79
C ASP A 234 6.94 -4.13 8.57
N ILE A 235 8.17 -4.62 8.78
CA ILE A 235 9.22 -3.82 9.44
C ILE A 235 9.44 -2.53 8.64
N ARG A 236 9.69 -2.67 7.34
CA ARG A 236 10.08 -1.53 6.52
C ARG A 236 8.94 -0.56 6.25
N ARG A 237 7.70 -1.06 6.04
CA ARG A 237 6.54 -0.19 5.83
C ARG A 237 6.24 0.66 7.08
N ILE A 238 6.34 0.06 8.29
CA ILE A 238 6.09 0.78 9.54
C ILE A 238 7.17 1.84 9.76
N GLU A 239 8.47 1.52 9.55
CA GLU A 239 9.55 2.52 9.60
C GLU A 239 9.26 3.72 8.69
N ALA A 240 8.78 3.47 7.47
CA ALA A 240 8.51 4.49 6.45
C ALA A 240 7.17 5.25 6.65
N GLY A 241 6.39 4.90 7.67
CA GLY A 241 5.09 5.53 7.90
C GLY A 241 4.00 5.11 6.91
N ILE A 242 4.17 3.97 6.23
CA ILE A 242 3.19 3.44 5.28
C ILE A 242 2.11 2.69 6.02
N LEU A 243 0.86 3.06 5.79
CA LEU A 243 -0.31 2.43 6.38
C LEU A 243 -0.72 1.18 5.61
N ASN A 244 -1.44 0.30 6.28
CA ASN A 244 -2.03 -0.90 5.70
C ASN A 244 -3.54 -0.88 5.93
N TYR A 245 -4.32 -0.84 4.84
CA TYR A 245 -5.77 -0.95 4.91
C TYR A 245 -6.17 -2.31 5.51
N GLY A 246 -7.17 -2.31 6.39
CA GLY A 246 -7.55 -3.48 7.17
C GLY A 246 -6.82 -3.61 8.51
N ALA A 247 -5.61 -3.05 8.64
CA ALA A 247 -4.86 -3.00 9.91
C ALA A 247 -4.92 -1.62 10.57
N ASP A 248 -4.44 -0.59 9.88
CA ASP A 248 -4.23 0.76 10.43
C ASP A 248 -5.41 1.70 10.18
N MET A 249 -6.18 1.42 9.16
CA MET A 249 -7.39 2.17 8.79
C MET A 249 -8.42 1.25 8.12
N MET A 250 -9.67 1.58 8.27
CA MET A 250 -10.83 0.90 7.71
C MET A 250 -11.95 1.92 7.48
N ILE A 251 -13.14 1.46 7.10
CA ILE A 251 -14.31 2.30 6.84
C ILE A 251 -14.73 3.17 8.04
N GLU A 252 -14.43 2.75 9.26
CA GLU A 252 -14.73 3.51 10.49
C GLU A 252 -13.79 4.72 10.69
N ASN A 253 -12.75 4.83 9.89
CA ASN A 253 -11.76 5.90 9.99
C ASN A 253 -11.91 6.90 8.85
N ASN A 254 -11.71 8.16 9.14
CA ASN A 254 -11.65 9.21 8.13
C ASN A 254 -10.20 9.65 7.85
N PRO A 255 -9.94 10.33 6.73
CA PRO A 255 -8.59 10.76 6.33
C PRO A 255 -7.83 11.60 7.38
N TYR A 256 -8.55 12.41 8.15
CA TYR A 256 -7.93 13.30 9.15
C TYR A 256 -7.42 12.52 10.37
N GLU A 257 -8.16 11.48 10.78
CA GLU A 257 -7.75 10.61 11.90
C GLU A 257 -6.46 9.85 11.61
N VAL A 258 -6.28 9.37 10.39
CA VAL A 258 -5.12 8.56 10.02
C VAL A 258 -3.93 9.37 9.49
N GLY A 259 -4.08 10.71 9.44
CA GLY A 259 -3.02 11.62 8.97
C GLY A 259 -2.91 11.71 7.45
N LEU A 260 -3.96 11.33 6.73
CA LEU A 260 -4.08 11.42 5.27
C LEU A 260 -4.94 12.61 4.81
N GLY A 261 -5.28 13.54 5.69
CA GLY A 261 -6.06 14.74 5.36
C GLY A 261 -5.48 15.58 4.22
N TRP A 262 -4.16 15.48 3.95
CA TRP A 262 -3.50 16.11 2.81
C TRP A 262 -3.96 15.56 1.43
N THR A 263 -4.68 14.45 1.41
CA THR A 263 -5.32 13.89 0.19
C THR A 263 -6.73 14.44 -0.03
N VAL A 264 -7.26 15.26 0.86
CA VAL A 264 -8.61 15.82 0.80
C VAL A 264 -8.55 17.25 0.32
N ASP A 265 -8.97 17.49 -0.91
CA ASP A 265 -9.07 18.81 -1.55
C ASP A 265 -10.54 19.25 -1.52
N LEU A 266 -11.03 19.83 -0.43
CA LEU A 266 -12.42 20.28 -0.28
C LEU A 266 -12.81 21.39 -1.26
N ASP A 267 -11.83 22.18 -1.69
CA ASP A 267 -12.00 23.32 -2.60
C ASP A 267 -11.85 22.94 -4.09
N LYS A 268 -11.65 21.66 -4.40
CA LYS A 268 -11.55 21.21 -5.80
C LYS A 268 -12.87 21.47 -6.55
N PRO A 269 -12.83 21.67 -7.89
CA PRO A 269 -14.05 21.83 -8.70
C PRO A 269 -14.99 20.62 -8.59
N GLY A 270 -16.28 20.90 -8.43
CA GLY A 270 -17.32 19.87 -8.35
C GLY A 270 -17.48 19.26 -6.97
N ASP A 271 -18.34 18.26 -6.93
CA ASP A 271 -18.63 17.48 -5.73
C ASP A 271 -17.86 16.15 -5.74
N PHE A 272 -17.78 15.48 -4.59
CA PHE A 272 -17.27 14.12 -4.47
C PHE A 272 -17.92 13.38 -3.31
N VAL A 273 -17.90 12.06 -3.36
CA VAL A 273 -18.50 11.21 -2.34
C VAL A 273 -17.86 11.50 -0.97
N GLY A 274 -18.69 11.85 0.01
CA GLY A 274 -18.27 12.17 1.37
C GLY A 274 -17.85 13.62 1.61
N LYS A 275 -17.96 14.54 0.61
CA LYS A 275 -17.50 15.93 0.75
C LYS A 275 -18.10 16.65 1.94
N ALA A 276 -19.43 16.60 2.10
CA ALA A 276 -20.13 17.26 3.20
C ALA A 276 -19.70 16.72 4.58
N ALA A 277 -19.54 15.40 4.69
CA ALA A 277 -19.05 14.76 5.91
C ALA A 277 -17.61 15.15 6.23
N LEU A 278 -16.72 15.11 5.24
CA LEU A 278 -15.30 15.48 5.41
C LEU A 278 -15.14 16.97 5.72
N GLN A 279 -15.99 17.84 5.16
CA GLN A 279 -16.01 19.26 5.55
C GLN A 279 -16.37 19.40 7.03
N ARG A 280 -17.49 18.79 7.47
CA ARG A 280 -17.91 18.82 8.87
C ARG A 280 -16.83 18.29 9.82
N ILE A 281 -16.21 17.13 9.50
CA ILE A 281 -15.13 16.57 10.32
C ILE A 281 -13.93 17.50 10.40
N LYS A 282 -13.59 18.19 9.31
CA LYS A 282 -12.51 19.18 9.30
C LYS A 282 -12.82 20.37 10.21
N ASP A 283 -14.06 20.87 10.17
CA ASP A 283 -14.49 22.03 10.95
C ASP A 283 -14.60 21.74 12.45
N GLU A 284 -15.10 20.54 12.80
CA GLU A 284 -15.23 20.07 14.18
C GLU A 284 -13.90 19.55 14.76
N GLY A 285 -12.96 19.13 13.90
CA GLY A 285 -11.74 18.40 14.25
C GLY A 285 -11.98 16.91 14.43
N PRO A 286 -10.99 16.06 14.10
CA PRO A 286 -11.09 14.62 14.29
C PRO A 286 -11.11 14.27 15.80
N LYS A 287 -11.88 13.26 16.16
CA LYS A 287 -11.99 12.78 17.56
C LYS A 287 -10.87 11.80 17.92
N TRP A 288 -10.32 11.12 16.92
CA TRP A 288 -9.25 10.13 17.04
C TRP A 288 -8.04 10.53 16.21
N LYS A 289 -6.89 9.96 16.54
CA LYS A 289 -5.67 10.16 15.77
C LYS A 289 -4.81 8.90 15.76
N LEU A 290 -4.36 8.50 14.59
CA LEU A 290 -3.35 7.45 14.42
C LEU A 290 -1.97 8.06 14.63
N VAL A 291 -1.34 7.70 15.74
CA VAL A 291 -0.02 8.21 16.14
C VAL A 291 1.05 7.14 16.00
N GLY A 292 2.32 7.55 15.96
CA GLY A 292 3.45 6.66 16.17
C GLY A 292 3.61 6.34 17.66
N VAL A 293 3.99 5.09 17.97
CA VAL A 293 4.34 4.69 19.33
C VAL A 293 5.65 3.92 19.35
N GLU A 294 6.46 4.15 20.38
CA GLU A 294 7.59 3.31 20.77
C GLU A 294 7.21 2.52 22.00
N ILE A 295 7.44 1.20 21.99
CA ILE A 295 7.00 0.26 23.03
C ILE A 295 8.23 -0.35 23.70
N ASP A 296 8.33 -0.20 25.00
CA ASP A 296 9.48 -0.69 25.77
C ASP A 296 9.57 -2.22 25.81
N GLY A 297 10.76 -2.69 26.21
CA GLY A 297 11.01 -4.08 26.51
C GLY A 297 11.69 -4.87 25.39
N LYS A 298 11.63 -6.19 25.47
CA LYS A 298 12.28 -7.09 24.52
C LYS A 298 11.69 -6.92 23.11
N PRO A 299 12.46 -7.25 22.05
CA PRO A 299 11.97 -7.28 20.69
C PRO A 299 10.63 -8.02 20.55
N ILE A 300 9.67 -7.40 19.83
CA ILE A 300 8.34 -7.95 19.57
C ILE A 300 8.26 -8.46 18.12
N GLY A 301 7.47 -9.52 17.91
CA GLY A 301 7.02 -9.91 16.57
C GLY A 301 5.93 -8.95 16.05
N PHE A 302 5.55 -9.12 14.78
CA PHE A 302 4.39 -8.40 14.23
C PHE A 302 3.11 -8.77 15.00
N ASN A 303 2.31 -7.77 15.36
CA ASN A 303 1.07 -8.01 16.10
C ASN A 303 -0.02 -8.57 15.18
N MET A 304 -0.38 -9.83 15.40
CA MET A 304 -1.46 -10.52 14.65
C MET A 304 -2.87 -10.06 15.08
N THR A 305 -2.98 -9.34 16.19
CA THR A 305 -4.24 -8.81 16.74
C THR A 305 -3.98 -7.40 17.27
N LYS A 306 -5.02 -6.58 17.34
CA LYS A 306 -4.94 -5.24 17.93
C LYS A 306 -4.75 -5.37 19.44
N TRP A 307 -3.78 -4.65 20.01
CA TRP A 307 -3.52 -4.64 21.45
C TRP A 307 -4.17 -3.43 22.11
N THR A 308 -4.80 -3.63 23.26
CA THR A 308 -5.40 -2.53 24.02
C THR A 308 -4.32 -1.54 24.50
N VAL A 309 -4.62 -0.26 24.37
CA VAL A 309 -3.81 0.84 24.93
C VAL A 309 -4.58 1.48 26.08
N SER A 310 -3.89 1.69 27.20
CA SER A 310 -4.44 2.32 28.40
C SER A 310 -3.66 3.58 28.77
N ALA A 311 -4.36 4.58 29.31
CA ALA A 311 -3.81 5.78 29.95
C ALA A 311 -4.39 5.88 31.36
N GLY A 312 -3.54 6.07 32.38
CA GLY A 312 -3.98 6.12 33.77
C GLY A 312 -4.77 4.88 34.22
N GLY A 313 -4.46 3.69 33.66
CA GLY A 313 -5.13 2.43 33.96
C GLY A 313 -6.50 2.21 33.28
N ARG A 314 -6.94 3.14 32.43
CA ARG A 314 -8.21 3.03 31.68
C ARG A 314 -7.92 2.75 30.21
N PRO A 315 -8.60 1.79 29.57
CA PRO A 315 -8.51 1.58 28.13
C PRO A 315 -8.91 2.86 27.38
N VAL A 316 -8.04 3.33 26.47
CA VAL A 316 -8.27 4.55 25.68
C VAL A 316 -8.14 4.32 24.19
N GLY A 317 -7.52 3.23 23.74
CA GLY A 317 -7.32 2.99 22.31
C GLY A 317 -6.71 1.63 22.03
N ARG A 318 -6.08 1.51 20.88
CA ARG A 318 -5.49 0.25 20.42
C ARG A 318 -4.24 0.46 19.56
N VAL A 319 -3.27 -0.41 19.71
CA VAL A 319 -2.18 -0.58 18.74
C VAL A 319 -2.76 -1.26 17.50
N THR A 320 -2.54 -0.67 16.34
CA THR A 320 -3.02 -1.20 15.05
C THR A 320 -1.97 -2.05 14.37
N SER A 321 -0.72 -1.58 14.35
CA SER A 321 0.45 -2.30 13.84
C SER A 321 1.63 -2.04 14.75
N ALA A 322 2.40 -3.09 15.09
CA ALA A 322 3.64 -2.95 15.84
C ALA A 322 4.62 -4.07 15.51
N ILE A 323 5.91 -3.75 15.51
CA ILE A 323 6.99 -4.70 15.25
C ILE A 323 8.32 -4.17 15.81
N HIS A 324 9.26 -5.06 16.06
CA HIS A 324 10.64 -4.65 16.33
C HIS A 324 11.34 -4.22 15.04
N SER A 325 11.91 -3.01 15.03
CA SER A 325 12.82 -2.57 13.97
C SER A 325 14.26 -2.88 14.35
N PRO A 326 14.94 -3.80 13.65
CA PRO A 326 16.35 -4.12 13.95
C PRO A 326 17.29 -2.94 13.66
N ARG A 327 16.95 -2.10 12.69
CA ARG A 327 17.71 -0.90 12.29
C ARG A 327 17.63 0.20 13.35
N LEU A 328 16.43 0.47 13.86
CA LEU A 328 16.19 1.45 14.90
C LEU A 328 16.48 0.90 16.31
N ARG A 329 16.58 -0.41 16.46
CA ARG A 329 16.73 -1.12 17.75
C ARG A 329 15.60 -0.80 18.72
N ALA A 330 14.40 -0.59 18.21
CA ALA A 330 13.21 -0.19 18.96
C ALA A 330 11.97 -0.99 18.49
N ASN A 331 11.03 -1.18 19.39
CA ASN A 331 9.71 -1.67 19.02
C ASN A 331 8.87 -0.47 18.63
N ILE A 332 8.50 -0.37 17.37
CA ILE A 332 7.77 0.74 16.79
C ILE A 332 6.40 0.29 16.30
N GLY A 333 5.46 1.20 16.26
CA GLY A 333 4.14 0.88 15.76
C GLY A 333 3.22 2.09 15.64
N TYR A 334 1.96 1.81 15.29
CA TYR A 334 0.91 2.80 15.26
C TYR A 334 -0.15 2.47 16.31
N ALA A 335 -0.70 3.52 16.91
CA ALA A 335 -1.83 3.41 17.82
C ALA A 335 -2.93 4.40 17.44
N MET A 336 -4.17 3.92 17.42
CA MET A 336 -5.35 4.77 17.28
C MET A 336 -5.80 5.21 18.67
N LEU A 337 -5.75 6.51 18.94
CA LEU A 337 -6.02 7.13 20.23
C LEU A 337 -7.03 8.26 20.11
N PRO A 338 -7.85 8.54 21.14
CA PRO A 338 -8.55 9.82 21.25
C PRO A 338 -7.57 10.97 21.19
N ILE A 339 -7.98 12.08 20.59
CA ILE A 339 -7.11 13.25 20.35
C ILE A 339 -6.45 13.77 21.63
N VAL A 340 -7.14 13.65 22.79
CA VAL A 340 -6.64 14.08 24.11
C VAL A 340 -5.45 13.26 24.62
N HIS A 341 -5.16 12.11 24.02
CA HIS A 341 -4.03 11.23 24.35
C HIS A 341 -3.01 11.14 23.20
N ALA A 342 -3.16 11.95 22.14
CA ALA A 342 -2.38 11.83 20.91
C ALA A 342 -1.16 12.76 20.83
N ASP A 343 -0.88 13.52 21.89
CA ASP A 343 0.26 14.44 21.92
C ASP A 343 1.58 13.67 22.08
N MET A 344 2.63 14.18 21.42
CA MET A 344 3.96 13.58 21.51
C MET A 344 4.47 13.60 22.95
N GLY A 345 5.09 12.47 23.36
CA GLY A 345 5.55 12.28 24.73
C GLY A 345 4.48 11.76 25.70
N THR A 346 3.23 11.57 25.24
CA THR A 346 2.19 10.96 26.08
C THR A 346 2.57 9.55 26.46
N GLU A 347 2.55 9.26 27.75
CA GLU A 347 2.87 7.94 28.35
C GLU A 347 1.65 7.04 28.37
N LEU A 348 1.81 5.83 27.91
CA LEU A 348 0.75 4.84 27.69
C LEU A 348 1.18 3.49 28.24
N THR A 349 0.20 2.61 28.45
CA THR A 349 0.42 1.20 28.71
C THR A 349 -0.20 0.37 27.58
N VAL A 350 0.57 -0.57 27.02
CA VAL A 350 0.11 -1.52 25.99
C VAL A 350 -0.08 -2.90 26.63
N GLU A 351 -1.24 -3.50 26.42
CA GLU A 351 -1.53 -4.89 26.84
C GLU A 351 -0.94 -5.85 25.78
N HIS A 352 0.36 -6.12 25.91
CA HIS A 352 1.05 -7.08 25.06
C HIS A 352 0.77 -8.52 25.55
N PRO A 353 0.74 -9.55 24.67
CA PRO A 353 0.53 -10.95 25.07
C PRO A 353 1.44 -11.45 26.22
N ASP A 354 2.69 -10.96 26.27
CA ASP A 354 3.66 -11.34 27.33
C ASP A 354 3.54 -10.49 28.61
N GLY A 355 2.52 -9.60 28.69
CA GLY A 355 2.31 -8.70 29.83
C GLY A 355 2.33 -7.22 29.43
N ARG A 356 1.98 -6.38 30.40
CA ARG A 356 1.92 -4.92 30.19
C ARG A 356 3.27 -4.34 29.88
N ARG A 357 3.29 -3.44 28.89
CA ARG A 357 4.49 -2.70 28.48
C ARG A 357 4.22 -1.20 28.49
N HIS A 358 5.20 -0.44 28.90
CA HIS A 358 5.17 1.00 28.75
C HIS A 358 5.34 1.37 27.26
N ALA A 359 4.70 2.45 26.83
CA ALA A 359 4.83 2.98 25.49
C ALA A 359 4.71 4.51 25.52
N THR A 360 5.38 5.15 24.58
CA THR A 360 5.37 6.62 24.42
C THR A 360 4.90 6.99 23.04
N VAL A 361 4.06 8.02 22.93
CA VAL A 361 3.67 8.61 21.65
C VAL A 361 4.86 9.33 21.04
N VAL A 362 5.23 8.94 19.83
CA VAL A 362 6.38 9.47 19.09
C VAL A 362 6.00 9.94 17.68
N LYS A 363 6.91 10.67 17.04
CA LYS A 363 6.71 11.12 15.66
C LYS A 363 6.70 9.93 14.68
N LYS A 364 5.81 9.95 13.69
CA LYS A 364 5.87 9.11 12.48
C LYS A 364 5.99 9.99 11.22
N PRO A 365 6.61 9.52 10.13
CA PRO A 365 7.38 8.27 9.98
C PRO A 365 8.56 8.18 10.95
N PHE A 366 8.95 6.95 11.30
CA PHE A 366 10.11 6.71 12.18
C PHE A 366 11.44 6.88 11.44
N LEU A 367 11.41 6.72 10.11
CA LEU A 367 12.55 6.85 9.23
C LEU A 367 12.17 7.57 7.95
N ASP A 368 13.10 8.41 7.42
CA ASP A 368 12.97 9.13 6.15
C ASP A 368 11.64 9.91 6.00
N PRO A 369 11.36 10.87 6.90
CA PRO A 369 10.11 11.64 6.85
C PRO A 369 9.95 12.46 5.57
N GLY A 370 11.05 12.78 4.87
CA GLY A 370 11.06 13.47 3.58
C GLY A 370 10.79 12.56 2.38
N LYS A 371 10.77 11.22 2.58
CA LYS A 371 10.70 10.22 1.51
C LYS A 371 11.82 10.42 0.46
N GLU A 372 13.04 10.71 0.92
CA GLU A 372 14.19 10.90 0.03
C GLU A 372 14.70 9.57 -0.54
N ILE A 373 14.65 8.49 0.25
CA ILE A 373 15.07 7.15 -0.18
C ILE A 373 14.28 6.67 -1.41
N PRO A 374 12.93 6.62 -1.41
CA PRO A 374 12.18 6.14 -2.58
C PRO A 374 12.27 7.07 -3.79
N LYS A 375 12.67 8.33 -3.63
CA LYS A 375 12.82 9.30 -4.72
C LYS A 375 14.21 9.27 -5.38
N ALA A 376 15.22 8.65 -4.75
CA ALA A 376 16.61 8.63 -5.20
C ALA A 376 16.85 8.05 -6.61
#